data_47b78d7f21922e9f4b7c8ca4158b0950
#
_entry.id   47b78d7f21922e9f4b7c8ca4158b0950
#
_cell.length_a   1.000
_cell.length_b   1.000
_cell.length_c   1.000
_cell.angle_alpha   90.00
_cell.angle_beta   90.00
_cell.angle_gamma   90.00
#
_symmetry.space_group_name_H-M   'P 1'
#
loop_
_entity.id
_entity.type
_entity.pdbx_description
1 polymer ?
#
loop_
_entity_poly.entity_id
_entity_poly.type
_entity_poly.pdbx_seq_one_letter_code
_entity_poly.pdbx_strand_id
1 'polypeptide(L)'
;MAYNLPDRVIKEITAFAKENSIIKIVLFGSRARGDHTERSDVDLAVYGGDFDSFYWNIKENIHSLLSFDVVDMNSRVTEELKKEIERDGVVIYE
;
A
#
# COMPACT_ATOMS: atom_id res chain seq x y z
N MET A 1 -13.60 7.40 -8.62
CA MET A 1 -12.63 6.76 -7.73
C MET A 1 -11.89 5.64 -8.44
N ALA A 2 -10.60 5.77 -8.55
CA ALA A 2 -9.80 4.83 -9.34
C ALA A 2 -9.27 3.64 -8.55
N TYR A 3 -9.35 3.69 -7.22
CA TYR A 3 -8.74 2.66 -6.37
C TYR A 3 -9.77 1.61 -5.96
N ASN A 4 -9.36 0.37 -5.95
CA ASN A 4 -10.23 -0.73 -5.55
C ASN A 4 -10.19 -0.95 -4.04
N LEU A 5 -10.35 0.14 -3.29
CA LEU A 5 -10.33 0.18 -1.83
C LEU A 5 -11.43 1.11 -1.33
N PRO A 6 -12.01 0.83 -0.15
CA PRO A 6 -12.96 1.77 0.46
C PRO A 6 -12.28 3.11 0.76
N ASP A 7 -13.01 4.19 0.60
CA ASP A 7 -12.49 5.54 0.87
C ASP A 7 -11.95 5.67 2.29
N ARG A 8 -12.62 5.07 3.26
CA ARG A 8 -12.16 5.09 4.65
C ARG A 8 -10.76 4.51 4.78
N VAL A 9 -10.50 3.41 4.11
CA VAL A 9 -9.19 2.75 4.16
C VAL A 9 -8.13 3.65 3.54
N ILE A 10 -8.42 4.27 2.39
CA ILE A 10 -7.50 5.20 1.74
C ILE A 10 -7.16 6.35 2.69
N LYS A 11 -8.17 6.92 3.36
CA LYS A 11 -7.96 8.03 4.30
C LYS A 11 -7.08 7.62 5.47
N GLU A 12 -7.28 6.42 6.02
CA GLU A 12 -6.47 5.94 7.12
C GLU A 12 -5.02 5.72 6.67
N ILE A 13 -4.83 5.11 5.51
CA ILE A 13 -3.48 4.89 4.96
C ILE A 13 -2.75 6.21 4.78
N THR A 14 -3.40 7.21 4.18
CA THR A 14 -2.75 8.50 3.93
C THR A 14 -2.46 9.26 5.21
N ALA A 15 -3.33 9.14 6.21
CA ALA A 15 -3.08 9.76 7.52
C ALA A 15 -1.83 9.17 8.18
N PHE A 16 -1.70 7.85 8.19
CA PHE A 16 -0.51 7.20 8.73
C PHE A 16 0.74 7.50 7.91
N ALA A 17 0.60 7.63 6.60
CA ALA A 17 1.73 8.02 5.74
C ALA A 17 2.27 9.40 6.14
N LYS A 18 1.38 10.36 6.36
CA LYS A 18 1.78 11.71 6.79
C LYS A 18 2.45 11.68 8.15
N GLU A 19 1.90 10.92 9.11
CA GLU A 19 2.47 10.81 10.44
C GLU A 19 3.88 10.25 10.45
N ASN A 20 4.20 9.40 9.51
CA ASN A 20 5.49 8.70 9.45
C ASN A 20 6.41 9.21 8.36
N SER A 21 6.10 10.36 7.78
CA SER A 21 6.92 11.02 6.75
C SER A 21 7.15 10.15 5.51
N ILE A 22 6.20 9.28 5.20
CA ILE A 22 6.26 8.46 4.00
C ILE A 22 6.20 9.39 2.78
N ILE A 23 7.00 9.09 1.77
CA ILE A 23 7.10 9.92 0.58
C ILE A 23 6.08 9.51 -0.49
N LYS A 24 5.91 8.21 -0.68
CA LYS A 24 5.03 7.71 -1.74
C LYS A 24 4.53 6.31 -1.38
N ILE A 25 3.27 6.02 -1.75
CA ILE A 25 2.70 4.67 -1.62
C ILE A 25 2.07 4.30 -2.95
N VAL A 26 2.40 3.09 -3.44
CA VAL A 26 1.86 2.55 -4.68
C VAL A 26 1.05 1.30 -4.36
N LEU A 27 -0.21 1.29 -4.79
CA LEU A 27 -1.05 0.10 -4.73
C LEU A 27 -0.69 -0.77 -5.92
N PHE A 28 -0.43 -2.05 -5.69
CA PHE A 28 -0.11 -2.97 -6.78
C PHE A 28 -0.84 -4.30 -6.57
N GLY A 29 -0.55 -5.29 -7.39
CA GLY A 29 -1.20 -6.59 -7.28
C GLY A 29 -2.62 -6.58 -7.84
N SER A 30 -3.44 -7.53 -7.40
CA SER A 30 -4.77 -7.76 -7.98
C SER A 30 -5.70 -6.56 -7.85
N ARG A 31 -5.62 -5.81 -6.76
CA ARG A 31 -6.48 -4.64 -6.57
C ARG A 31 -6.09 -3.48 -7.48
N ALA A 32 -4.85 -3.39 -7.88
CA ALA A 32 -4.41 -2.40 -8.86
C ALA A 32 -4.83 -2.81 -10.27
N ARG A 33 -4.74 -4.10 -10.59
CA ARG A 33 -5.12 -4.63 -11.91
C ARG A 33 -6.63 -4.67 -12.11
N GLY A 34 -7.41 -4.75 -11.03
CA GLY A 34 -8.86 -4.87 -11.11
C GLY A 34 -9.38 -6.30 -11.17
N ASP A 35 -8.51 -7.31 -11.02
CA ASP A 35 -8.92 -8.71 -11.02
C ASP A 35 -9.05 -9.28 -9.60
N HIS A 36 -9.21 -8.42 -8.63
CA HIS A 36 -9.34 -8.78 -7.22
C HIS A 36 -10.74 -9.32 -6.90
N THR A 37 -10.80 -10.04 -5.77
CA THR A 37 -12.06 -10.39 -5.10
C THR A 37 -12.14 -9.56 -3.81
N GLU A 38 -13.28 -9.67 -3.12
CA GLU A 38 -13.45 -8.99 -1.83
C GLU A 38 -12.41 -9.43 -0.79
N ARG A 39 -11.86 -10.63 -0.96
CA ARG A 39 -10.89 -11.20 -0.01
C ARG A 39 -9.43 -11.03 -0.44
N SER A 40 -9.20 -10.41 -1.58
CA SER A 40 -7.83 -10.19 -2.05
C SER A 40 -7.09 -9.27 -1.11
N ASP A 41 -5.80 -9.56 -0.89
CA ASP A 41 -4.93 -8.72 -0.08
C ASP A 41 -4.74 -7.36 -0.73
N VAL A 42 -4.46 -6.38 0.12
CA VAL A 42 -4.09 -5.04 -0.33
C VAL A 42 -2.57 -4.98 -0.35
N ASP A 43 -1.98 -4.85 -1.53
CA ASP A 43 -0.53 -4.83 -1.70
C ASP A 43 -0.05 -3.39 -1.83
N LEU A 44 0.76 -2.93 -0.89
CA LEU A 44 1.27 -1.57 -0.84
C LEU A 44 2.79 -1.55 -0.92
N ALA A 45 3.32 -0.76 -1.86
CA ALA A 45 4.76 -0.49 -1.94
C ALA A 45 5.01 0.88 -1.33
N VAL A 46 5.87 0.94 -0.31
CA VAL A 46 6.08 2.14 0.51
C VAL A 46 7.48 2.69 0.32
N TYR A 47 7.57 3.97 -0.01
CA TYR A 47 8.82 4.66 -0.29
C TYR A 47 9.07 5.77 0.72
N GLY A 48 10.26 5.78 1.31
CA GLY A 48 10.70 6.83 2.24
C GLY A 48 10.10 6.70 3.63
N GLY A 49 10.47 7.62 4.49
CA GLY A 49 9.89 7.74 5.82
C GLY A 49 10.26 6.65 6.80
N ASP A 50 9.49 6.60 7.90
CA ASP A 50 9.66 5.60 8.95
C ASP A 50 8.75 4.40 8.62
N PHE A 51 9.30 3.46 7.84
CA PHE A 51 8.55 2.31 7.39
C PHE A 51 8.02 1.46 8.56
N ASP A 52 8.84 1.22 9.57
CA ASP A 52 8.46 0.33 10.67
C ASP A 52 7.24 0.85 11.42
N SER A 53 7.23 2.14 11.73
CA SER A 53 6.08 2.75 12.41
C SER A 53 4.84 2.73 11.52
N PHE A 54 5.02 3.02 10.23
CA PHE A 54 3.92 2.97 9.28
C PHE A 54 3.35 1.54 9.19
N TYR A 55 4.23 0.55 9.09
CA TYR A 55 3.85 -0.86 9.01
C TYR A 55 2.94 -1.24 10.18
N TRP A 56 3.36 -0.91 11.40
CA TRP A 56 2.60 -1.24 12.60
C TRP A 56 1.29 -0.47 12.68
N ASN A 57 1.27 0.80 12.25
CA ASN A 57 0.03 1.56 12.17
C ASN A 57 -0.98 0.85 11.27
N ILE A 58 -0.53 0.40 10.10
CA ILE A 58 -1.41 -0.31 9.17
C ILE A 58 -1.91 -1.62 9.78
N LYS A 59 -0.99 -2.43 10.34
CA LYS A 59 -1.35 -3.75 10.85
C LYS A 59 -2.26 -3.69 12.08
N GLU A 60 -2.10 -2.68 12.93
CA GLU A 60 -2.81 -2.63 14.20
C GLU A 60 -4.01 -1.69 14.24
N ASN A 61 -4.02 -0.65 13.42
CA ASN A 61 -4.97 0.44 13.56
C ASN A 61 -5.93 0.66 12.38
N ILE A 62 -5.75 -0.04 11.27
CA ILE A 62 -6.71 0.07 10.17
C ILE A 62 -7.96 -0.72 10.54
N HIS A 63 -9.09 -0.05 10.54
CA HIS A 63 -10.38 -0.67 10.86
C HIS A 63 -10.98 -1.30 9.61
N SER A 64 -10.49 -2.48 9.26
CA SER A 64 -10.92 -3.19 8.06
C SER A 64 -10.71 -4.68 8.24
N LEU A 65 -11.52 -5.48 7.55
CA LEU A 65 -11.35 -6.93 7.49
C LEU A 65 -10.35 -7.33 6.41
N LEU A 66 -9.82 -6.36 5.67
CA LEU A 66 -8.84 -6.62 4.61
C LEU A 66 -7.46 -6.93 5.21
N SER A 67 -6.75 -7.80 4.54
CA SER A 67 -5.35 -8.10 4.88
C SER A 67 -4.45 -7.20 4.05
N PHE A 68 -3.37 -6.72 4.66
CA PHE A 68 -2.43 -5.81 4.01
C PHE A 68 -1.06 -6.46 3.91
N ASP A 69 -0.47 -6.40 2.73
CA ASP A 69 0.90 -6.81 2.49
C ASP A 69 1.70 -5.54 2.16
N VAL A 70 2.54 -5.12 3.08
CA VAL A 70 3.23 -3.84 3.03
C VAL A 70 4.71 -4.08 2.75
N VAL A 71 5.19 -3.57 1.61
CA VAL A 71 6.56 -3.79 1.14
C VAL A 71 7.39 -2.53 1.32
N ASP A 72 8.56 -2.68 1.97
CA ASP A 72 9.50 -1.58 2.17
C ASP A 72 10.38 -1.41 0.92
N MET A 73 10.06 -0.40 0.12
CA MET A 73 10.82 -0.12 -1.11
C MET A 73 12.14 0.57 -0.84
N ASN A 74 12.43 0.92 0.42
CA ASN A 74 13.71 1.51 0.80
C ASN A 74 14.77 0.44 1.07
N SER A 75 14.35 -0.83 1.15
CA SER A 75 15.25 -1.95 1.34
C SER A 75 15.42 -2.69 0.02
N ARG A 76 16.11 -3.83 0.08
CA ARG A 76 16.31 -4.64 -1.11
C ARG A 76 15.02 -5.32 -1.53
N VAL A 77 14.60 -5.10 -2.77
CA VAL A 77 13.48 -5.82 -3.37
C VAL A 77 13.94 -6.48 -4.66
N THR A 78 13.27 -7.56 -5.05
CA THR A 78 13.64 -8.29 -6.26
C THR A 78 13.28 -7.49 -7.50
N GLU A 79 13.98 -7.76 -8.60
CA GLU A 79 13.66 -7.13 -9.88
C GLU A 79 12.26 -7.51 -10.36
N GLU A 80 11.85 -8.73 -10.08
CA GLU A 80 10.51 -9.20 -10.44
C GLU A 80 9.43 -8.37 -9.75
N LEU A 81 9.61 -8.09 -8.47
CA LEU A 81 8.66 -7.29 -7.72
C LEU A 81 8.65 -5.84 -8.21
N LYS A 82 9.81 -5.28 -8.49
CA LYS A 82 9.90 -3.92 -9.05
C LYS A 82 9.14 -3.82 -10.37
N LYS A 83 9.30 -4.80 -11.24
CA LYS A 83 8.62 -4.83 -12.53
C LYS A 83 7.11 -4.94 -12.37
N GLU A 84 6.66 -5.76 -11.43
CA GLU A 84 5.23 -5.89 -11.15
C GLU A 84 4.64 -4.56 -10.69
N ILE A 85 5.34 -3.88 -9.78
CA ILE A 85 4.90 -2.59 -9.25
C ILE A 85 4.85 -1.53 -10.37
N GLU A 86 5.87 -1.50 -11.23
CA GLU A 86 5.92 -0.55 -12.34
C GLU A 86 4.81 -0.81 -13.37
N ARG A 87 4.55 -2.08 -13.66
CA ARG A 87 3.56 -2.47 -14.65
C ARG A 87 2.14 -2.18 -14.20
N ASP A 88 1.80 -2.55 -12.97
CA ASP A 88 0.43 -2.53 -12.48
C ASP A 88 0.15 -1.47 -11.42
N GLY A 89 1.18 -0.80 -10.92
CA GLY A 89 1.05 0.07 -9.76
C GLY A 89 0.23 1.33 -10.01
N VAL A 90 -0.52 1.72 -8.99
CA VAL A 90 -1.29 2.96 -8.97
C VAL A 90 -0.84 3.74 -7.75
N VAL A 91 -0.37 4.97 -7.97
CA VAL A 91 0.07 5.82 -6.86
C VAL A 91 -1.17 6.29 -6.09
N ILE A 92 -1.22 5.96 -4.80
CA ILE A 92 -2.34 6.37 -3.95
C ILE A 92 -1.94 7.47 -2.96
N TYR A 93 -0.66 7.73 -2.83
CA TYR A 93 -0.14 8.79 -1.96
C TYR A 93 1.24 9.24 -2.44
N GLU A 94 1.43 10.56 -2.52
CA GLU A 94 2.75 11.16 -2.75
C GLU A 94 2.76 12.66 -2.41
#